data_a6122c743e092054cfe2fe1211a235ea
#
_entry.id   a6122c743e092054cfe2fe1211a235ea
#
_cell.length_a   1.000
_cell.length_b   1.000
_cell.length_c   1.000
_cell.angle_alpha   90.00
_cell.angle_beta   90.00
_cell.angle_gamma   90.00
#
_symmetry.space_group_name_H-M   'P 1'
#
loop_
_entity.id
_entity.type
_entity.pdbx_description
1 polymer ?
#
loop_
_entity_poly.entity_id
_entity_poly.type
_entity_poly.pdbx_seq_one_letter_code
_entity_poly.pdbx_strand_id
1 'polypeptide(L)'
;MSHVLEVTEIHTFIGQFHILEGVSLEVPDGSITALLGRNGAGKTTTLKSILGLTPPSKGTITFNGEEIQGQRTHHIAARGIGYVPEHRAIFRDLSVEENLKIAERRKGDLARRADFIFDLFPDLKRLIKLPGGNLSGGQQQMLAIARALVPENVLLLIDEPSEGLAPVIIEQVMEAVRQLSAHATVLLVEQNFLMASQLADRYTIIEAGKSVKTGMMAALVDDEETIRRYLGAA
;
A
#
# COMPACT_ATOMS: atom_id res chain seq x y z
N MET A 1 11.63 -0.09 19.12
CA MET A 1 11.12 -0.97 18.04
C MET A 1 11.93 -0.66 16.81
N SER A 2 12.31 -1.66 16.02
CA SER A 2 12.98 -1.43 14.72
C SER A 2 11.95 -0.95 13.70
N HIS A 3 12.34 0.00 12.85
CA HIS A 3 11.52 0.46 11.75
C HIS A 3 11.99 -0.20 10.45
N VAL A 4 11.05 -0.76 9.68
CA VAL A 4 11.32 -1.30 8.35
C VAL A 4 11.48 -0.18 7.34
N LEU A 5 10.66 0.88 7.48
CA LEU A 5 10.71 2.05 6.63
C LEU A 5 10.73 3.32 7.48
N GLU A 6 11.63 4.23 7.15
CA GLU A 6 11.66 5.59 7.71
C GLU A 6 11.73 6.58 6.55
N VAL A 7 10.88 7.57 6.58
CA VAL A 7 10.84 8.68 5.63
C VAL A 7 11.01 9.96 6.42
N THR A 8 12.00 10.77 6.07
CA THR A 8 12.35 11.98 6.82
C THR A 8 12.41 13.18 5.88
N GLU A 9 11.49 14.13 6.12
CA GLU A 9 11.44 15.45 5.48
C GLU A 9 11.59 15.39 3.96
N ILE A 10 10.87 14.45 3.28
CA ILE A 10 10.95 14.35 1.83
C ILE A 10 10.20 15.47 1.13
N HIS A 11 10.83 16.04 0.12
CA HIS A 11 10.26 17.01 -0.79
C HIS A 11 10.22 16.44 -2.20
N THR A 12 9.05 16.44 -2.82
CA THR A 12 8.87 15.84 -4.15
C THR A 12 8.13 16.77 -5.08
N PHE A 13 8.63 16.88 -6.30
CA PHE A 13 8.00 17.68 -7.36
C PHE A 13 7.45 16.79 -8.46
N ILE A 14 6.30 17.19 -9.03
CA ILE A 14 5.75 16.64 -10.28
C ILE A 14 5.70 17.79 -11.29
N GLY A 15 6.62 17.75 -12.27
CA GLY A 15 6.86 18.91 -13.12
C GLY A 15 7.32 20.12 -12.30
N GLN A 16 6.59 21.21 -12.38
CA GLN A 16 6.87 22.43 -11.60
C GLN A 16 6.14 22.49 -10.24
N PHE A 17 5.26 21.54 -9.95
CA PHE A 17 4.44 21.56 -8.75
C PHE A 17 5.15 20.87 -7.59
N HIS A 18 5.29 21.56 -6.46
CA HIS A 18 5.81 21.01 -5.21
C HIS A 18 4.68 20.26 -4.50
N ILE A 19 4.68 18.95 -4.56
CA ILE A 19 3.59 18.10 -4.05
C ILE A 19 3.85 17.65 -2.62
N LEU A 20 5.09 17.27 -2.30
CA LEU A 20 5.47 16.93 -0.92
C LEU A 20 6.43 18.00 -0.41
N GLU A 21 6.09 18.58 0.74
CA GLU A 21 6.76 19.73 1.34
C GLU A 21 7.28 19.42 2.76
N GLY A 22 7.91 18.26 2.94
CA GLY A 22 8.43 17.82 4.24
C GLY A 22 7.59 16.69 4.85
N VAL A 23 7.34 15.62 4.07
CA VAL A 23 6.67 14.43 4.59
C VAL A 23 7.65 13.57 5.37
N SER A 24 7.24 13.21 6.61
CA SER A 24 7.93 12.27 7.47
C SER A 24 6.97 11.21 7.98
N LEU A 25 7.38 9.94 7.98
CA LEU A 25 6.63 8.83 8.56
C LEU A 25 7.57 7.67 8.94
N GLU A 26 7.11 6.84 9.85
CA GLU A 26 7.82 5.65 10.32
C GLU A 26 6.87 4.45 10.21
N VAL A 27 7.40 3.32 9.75
CA VAL A 27 6.67 2.05 9.67
C VAL A 27 7.42 1.01 10.48
N PRO A 28 6.98 0.71 11.71
CA PRO A 28 7.57 -0.31 12.54
C PRO A 28 7.42 -1.71 11.93
N ASP A 29 8.39 -2.57 12.19
CA ASP A 29 8.38 -3.96 11.75
C ASP A 29 7.15 -4.71 12.28
N GLY A 30 6.52 -5.52 11.41
CA GLY A 30 5.35 -6.34 11.74
C GLY A 30 4.06 -5.54 12.04
N SER A 31 4.00 -4.24 11.72
CA SER A 31 2.82 -3.41 11.95
C SER A 31 2.07 -3.07 10.67
N ILE A 32 0.81 -2.65 10.83
CA ILE A 32 0.07 -1.90 9.81
C ILE A 32 0.12 -0.43 10.20
N THR A 33 0.76 0.39 9.37
CA THR A 33 0.75 1.85 9.52
C THR A 33 -0.14 2.48 8.46
N ALA A 34 -1.11 3.30 8.87
CA ALA A 34 -1.98 4.02 7.95
C ALA A 34 -1.40 5.39 7.61
N LEU A 35 -1.35 5.71 6.32
CA LEU A 35 -1.09 7.05 5.80
C LEU A 35 -2.42 7.67 5.38
N LEU A 36 -2.92 8.60 6.19
CA LEU A 36 -4.24 9.19 6.09
C LEU A 36 -4.18 10.62 5.54
N GLY A 37 -5.27 11.07 4.92
CA GLY A 37 -5.41 12.43 4.40
C GLY A 37 -6.45 12.51 3.30
N ARG A 38 -6.88 13.73 3.00
CA ARG A 38 -7.85 14.00 1.93
C ARG A 38 -7.26 13.72 0.55
N ASN A 39 -8.12 13.66 -0.47
CA ASN A 39 -7.65 13.57 -1.86
C ASN A 39 -6.78 14.79 -2.20
N GLY A 40 -5.66 14.52 -2.89
CA GLY A 40 -4.67 15.55 -3.23
C GLY A 40 -3.70 15.92 -2.09
N ALA A 41 -3.78 15.30 -0.91
CA ALA A 41 -2.86 15.60 0.21
C ALA A 41 -1.41 15.16 -0.04
N GLY A 42 -1.16 14.29 -1.02
CA GLY A 42 0.18 13.79 -1.36
C GLY A 42 0.42 12.30 -1.04
N LYS A 43 -0.61 11.55 -0.61
CA LYS A 43 -0.50 10.15 -0.18
C LYS A 43 0.14 9.23 -1.24
N THR A 44 -0.47 9.14 -2.41
CA THR A 44 0.05 8.34 -3.55
C THR A 44 1.43 8.83 -4.00
N THR A 45 1.69 10.14 -3.95
CA THR A 45 2.99 10.71 -4.28
C THR A 45 4.05 10.26 -3.28
N THR A 46 3.71 10.14 -2.00
CA THR A 46 4.60 9.58 -0.97
C THR A 46 4.99 8.14 -1.30
N LEU A 47 4.02 7.27 -1.65
CA LEU A 47 4.33 5.89 -2.07
C LEU A 47 5.21 5.86 -3.33
N LYS A 48 4.91 6.70 -4.32
CA LYS A 48 5.71 6.81 -5.55
C LYS A 48 7.14 7.30 -5.26
N SER A 49 7.31 8.18 -4.27
CA SER A 49 8.63 8.64 -3.84
C SER A 49 9.43 7.52 -3.18
N ILE A 50 8.80 6.73 -2.31
CA ILE A 50 9.41 5.54 -1.67
C ILE A 50 9.86 4.53 -2.74
N LEU A 51 9.04 4.30 -3.76
CA LEU A 51 9.32 3.36 -4.85
C LEU A 51 10.33 3.87 -5.89
N GLY A 52 10.77 5.14 -5.78
CA GLY A 52 11.65 5.76 -6.78
C GLY A 52 10.97 6.01 -8.13
N LEU A 53 9.63 5.98 -8.20
CA LEU A 53 8.84 6.35 -9.39
C LEU A 53 8.80 7.87 -9.57
N THR A 54 8.81 8.61 -8.47
CA THR A 54 8.90 10.07 -8.43
C THR A 54 9.88 10.42 -7.31
N PRO A 55 11.20 10.34 -7.57
CA PRO A 55 12.24 10.50 -6.54
C PRO A 55 12.13 11.85 -5.81
N PRO A 56 12.32 11.88 -4.47
CA PRO A 56 12.35 13.14 -3.74
C PRO A 56 13.57 13.96 -4.11
N SER A 57 13.42 15.27 -4.09
CA SER A 57 14.52 16.23 -4.33
C SER A 57 15.32 16.54 -3.07
N LYS A 58 14.72 16.31 -1.89
CA LYS A 58 15.32 16.48 -0.56
C LYS A 58 14.74 15.46 0.40
N GLY A 59 15.40 15.30 1.54
CA GLY A 59 15.04 14.35 2.58
C GLY A 59 15.63 12.97 2.34
N THR A 60 15.36 12.04 3.24
CA THR A 60 15.89 10.68 3.20
C THR A 60 14.78 9.63 3.30
N ILE A 61 15.02 8.50 2.65
CA ILE A 61 14.15 7.31 2.77
C ILE A 61 15.06 6.13 3.09
N THR A 62 14.87 5.51 4.25
CA THR A 62 15.61 4.31 4.64
C THR A 62 14.69 3.10 4.68
N PHE A 63 15.15 1.99 4.17
CA PHE A 63 14.50 0.70 4.23
C PHE A 63 15.44 -0.33 4.84
N ASN A 64 15.03 -0.94 5.96
CA ASN A 64 15.89 -1.81 6.78
C ASN A 64 17.23 -1.15 7.15
N GLY A 65 17.22 0.15 7.47
CA GLY A 65 18.42 0.92 7.83
C GLY A 65 19.31 1.34 6.66
N GLU A 66 18.97 1.00 5.42
CA GLU A 66 19.72 1.41 4.23
C GLU A 66 18.98 2.49 3.44
N GLU A 67 19.69 3.54 3.00
CA GLU A 67 19.13 4.58 2.16
C GLU A 67 18.75 4.05 0.77
N ILE A 68 17.51 4.34 0.35
CA ILE A 68 16.96 3.91 -0.93
C ILE A 68 16.54 5.05 -1.86
N GLN A 69 16.52 6.31 -1.37
CA GLN A 69 16.17 7.45 -2.22
C GLN A 69 17.16 7.57 -3.39
N GLY A 70 16.61 7.88 -4.57
CA GLY A 70 17.40 7.98 -5.81
C GLY A 70 17.81 6.64 -6.44
N GLN A 71 17.52 5.51 -5.81
CA GLN A 71 17.70 4.20 -6.43
C GLN A 71 16.62 3.97 -7.51
N ARG A 72 16.94 3.12 -8.50
CA ARG A 72 15.97 2.74 -9.54
C ARG A 72 14.89 1.85 -8.93
N THR A 73 13.63 2.04 -9.35
CA THR A 73 12.46 1.31 -8.86
C THR A 73 12.64 -0.21 -8.79
N HIS A 74 13.25 -0.82 -9.81
CA HIS A 74 13.45 -2.28 -9.82
C HIS A 74 14.46 -2.75 -8.76
N HIS A 75 15.46 -1.93 -8.38
CA HIS A 75 16.37 -2.24 -7.28
C HIS A 75 15.65 -2.13 -5.94
N ILE A 76 14.82 -1.10 -5.76
CA ILE A 76 13.97 -0.92 -4.56
C ILE A 76 13.01 -2.10 -4.41
N ALA A 77 12.31 -2.47 -5.48
CA ALA A 77 11.40 -3.61 -5.48
C ALA A 77 12.12 -4.93 -5.15
N ALA A 78 13.34 -5.13 -5.70
CA ALA A 78 14.14 -6.33 -5.45
C ALA A 78 14.56 -6.50 -3.96
N ARG A 79 14.54 -5.41 -3.17
CA ARG A 79 14.82 -5.46 -1.73
C ARG A 79 13.66 -6.04 -0.90
N GLY A 80 12.52 -6.30 -1.52
CA GLY A 80 11.34 -6.86 -0.84
C GLY A 80 10.25 -5.83 -0.56
N ILE A 81 10.15 -4.77 -1.35
CA ILE A 81 9.01 -3.85 -1.32
C ILE A 81 8.02 -4.24 -2.42
N GLY A 82 6.78 -4.58 -2.01
CA GLY A 82 5.64 -4.80 -2.90
C GLY A 82 4.75 -3.58 -3.00
N TYR A 83 4.02 -3.44 -4.11
CA TYR A 83 3.12 -2.31 -4.32
C TYR A 83 1.79 -2.74 -4.93
N VAL A 84 0.70 -2.31 -4.33
CA VAL A 84 -0.67 -2.43 -4.83
C VAL A 84 -1.16 -1.02 -5.14
N PRO A 85 -1.25 -0.63 -6.42
CA PRO A 85 -1.68 0.71 -6.81
C PRO A 85 -3.20 0.85 -6.72
N GLU A 86 -3.68 2.08 -6.48
CA GLU A 86 -5.08 2.51 -6.45
C GLU A 86 -5.90 1.98 -7.65
N HIS A 87 -5.36 2.12 -8.87
CA HIS A 87 -6.04 1.70 -10.10
C HIS A 87 -5.88 0.21 -10.43
N ARG A 88 -5.54 -0.64 -9.44
CA ARG A 88 -5.39 -2.10 -9.56
C ARG A 88 -4.28 -2.54 -10.54
N ALA A 89 -4.08 -1.83 -11.64
CA ALA A 89 -3.05 -2.03 -12.68
C ALA A 89 -2.91 -3.51 -13.14
N ILE A 90 -4.04 -4.21 -13.31
CA ILE A 90 -4.07 -5.57 -13.84
C ILE A 90 -3.92 -5.58 -15.37
N PHE A 91 -3.37 -6.64 -15.91
CA PHE A 91 -3.31 -6.88 -17.34
C PHE A 91 -4.64 -7.51 -17.80
N ARG A 92 -5.49 -6.71 -18.44
CA ARG A 92 -6.88 -7.09 -18.75
C ARG A 92 -7.01 -8.26 -19.72
N ASP A 93 -6.09 -8.35 -20.66
CA ASP A 93 -6.09 -9.38 -21.71
C ASP A 93 -5.43 -10.69 -21.26
N LEU A 94 -4.66 -10.65 -20.16
CA LEU A 94 -4.04 -11.82 -19.57
C LEU A 94 -4.99 -12.51 -18.60
N SER A 95 -4.93 -13.84 -18.53
CA SER A 95 -5.64 -14.63 -17.53
C SER A 95 -5.18 -14.28 -16.12
N VAL A 96 -5.95 -14.70 -15.09
CA VAL A 96 -5.55 -14.58 -13.68
C VAL A 96 -4.18 -15.24 -13.46
N GLU A 97 -3.97 -16.45 -13.99
CA GLU A 97 -2.69 -17.16 -13.89
C GLU A 97 -1.53 -16.36 -14.48
N GLU A 98 -1.70 -15.81 -15.68
CA GLU A 98 -0.66 -15.03 -16.35
C GLU A 98 -0.39 -13.72 -15.62
N ASN A 99 -1.42 -13.05 -15.07
CA ASN A 99 -1.27 -11.90 -14.21
C ASN A 99 -0.43 -12.21 -12.97
N LEU A 100 -0.63 -13.37 -12.36
CA LEU A 100 0.17 -13.81 -11.21
C LEU A 100 1.60 -14.17 -11.64
N LYS A 101 1.78 -14.92 -12.72
CA LYS A 101 3.11 -15.33 -13.22
C LYS A 101 4.02 -14.15 -13.59
N ILE A 102 3.46 -13.08 -14.17
CA ILE A 102 4.24 -11.89 -14.55
C ILE A 102 4.81 -11.15 -13.35
N ALA A 103 4.27 -11.38 -12.16
CA ALA A 103 4.75 -10.80 -10.91
C ALA A 103 5.92 -11.58 -10.27
N GLU A 104 6.29 -12.74 -10.79
CA GLU A 104 7.44 -13.51 -10.28
C GLU A 104 8.74 -12.70 -10.41
N ARG A 105 9.47 -12.52 -9.32
CA ARG A 105 10.85 -12.00 -9.32
C ARG A 105 11.86 -13.11 -9.59
N ARG A 106 11.54 -14.32 -9.12
CA ARG A 106 12.33 -15.54 -9.33
C ARG A 106 11.42 -16.63 -9.86
N LYS A 107 11.92 -17.43 -10.78
CA LYS A 107 11.17 -18.57 -11.33
C LYS A 107 10.63 -19.45 -10.20
N GLY A 108 9.32 -19.66 -10.21
CA GLY A 108 8.61 -20.49 -9.23
C GLY A 108 8.16 -19.76 -7.97
N ASP A 109 8.24 -18.43 -7.91
CA ASP A 109 7.66 -17.66 -6.79
C ASP A 109 6.16 -17.95 -6.63
N LEU A 110 5.42 -17.97 -7.72
CA LEU A 110 4.00 -18.29 -7.70
C LEU A 110 3.74 -19.69 -7.14
N ALA A 111 4.50 -20.68 -7.58
CA ALA A 111 4.30 -22.05 -7.11
C ALA A 111 4.52 -22.20 -5.60
N ARG A 112 5.51 -21.47 -5.05
CA ARG A 112 5.79 -21.47 -3.60
C ARG A 112 4.71 -20.77 -2.77
N ARG A 113 4.02 -19.78 -3.35
CA ARG A 113 3.03 -18.93 -2.67
C ARG A 113 1.60 -19.26 -3.05
N ALA A 114 1.37 -20.19 -3.99
CA ALA A 114 0.06 -20.49 -4.55
C ALA A 114 -0.98 -20.88 -3.50
N ASP A 115 -0.64 -21.77 -2.57
CA ASP A 115 -1.57 -22.20 -1.52
C ASP A 115 -1.98 -21.01 -0.66
N PHE A 116 -1.03 -20.24 -0.16
CA PHE A 116 -1.31 -19.03 0.63
C PHE A 116 -2.18 -18.01 -0.13
N ILE A 117 -1.84 -17.72 -1.39
CA ILE A 117 -2.61 -16.78 -2.22
C ILE A 117 -4.03 -17.27 -2.46
N PHE A 118 -4.21 -18.57 -2.74
CA PHE A 118 -5.53 -19.12 -3.04
C PHE A 118 -6.36 -19.44 -1.81
N ASP A 119 -5.74 -19.63 -0.65
CA ASP A 119 -6.45 -19.69 0.64
C ASP A 119 -7.01 -18.29 0.98
N LEU A 120 -6.22 -17.24 0.72
CA LEU A 120 -6.63 -15.85 0.94
C LEU A 120 -7.70 -15.40 -0.08
N PHE A 121 -7.58 -15.84 -1.35
CA PHE A 121 -8.46 -15.47 -2.44
C PHE A 121 -8.99 -16.69 -3.21
N PRO A 122 -9.92 -17.49 -2.62
CA PRO A 122 -10.41 -18.73 -3.24
C PRO A 122 -11.06 -18.51 -4.61
N ASP A 123 -11.68 -17.35 -4.83
CA ASP A 123 -12.30 -16.99 -6.09
C ASP A 123 -11.28 -16.92 -7.24
N LEU A 124 -10.08 -16.43 -6.98
CA LEU A 124 -9.05 -16.36 -8.02
C LEU A 124 -8.62 -17.75 -8.50
N LYS A 125 -8.62 -18.75 -7.60
CA LYS A 125 -8.34 -20.14 -7.97
C LYS A 125 -9.39 -20.69 -8.93
N ARG A 126 -10.68 -20.40 -8.68
CA ARG A 126 -11.79 -20.82 -9.56
C ARG A 126 -11.75 -20.12 -10.91
N LEU A 127 -11.28 -18.87 -10.94
CA LEU A 127 -11.25 -18.01 -12.11
C LEU A 127 -9.87 -17.99 -12.80
N ILE A 128 -9.00 -18.94 -12.49
CA ILE A 128 -7.56 -18.94 -12.83
C ILE A 128 -7.29 -18.75 -14.34
N LYS A 129 -8.17 -19.25 -15.21
CA LYS A 129 -8.07 -19.15 -16.67
C LYS A 129 -8.86 -17.97 -17.26
N LEU A 130 -9.60 -17.23 -16.43
CA LEU A 130 -10.41 -16.12 -16.93
C LEU A 130 -9.51 -14.90 -17.19
N PRO A 131 -9.70 -14.17 -18.31
CA PRO A 131 -9.02 -12.89 -18.54
C PRO A 131 -9.33 -11.87 -17.45
N GLY A 132 -8.33 -11.12 -17.01
CA GLY A 132 -8.46 -10.12 -15.93
C GLY A 132 -9.55 -9.08 -16.21
N GLY A 133 -9.75 -8.71 -17.47
CA GLY A 133 -10.80 -7.78 -17.88
C GLY A 133 -12.23 -8.27 -17.65
N ASN A 134 -12.44 -9.58 -17.50
CA ASN A 134 -13.75 -10.19 -17.27
C ASN A 134 -14.05 -10.37 -15.77
N LEU A 135 -13.13 -10.02 -14.88
CA LEU A 135 -13.31 -10.03 -13.44
C LEU A 135 -14.18 -8.84 -12.98
N SER A 136 -14.97 -9.04 -11.93
CA SER A 136 -15.63 -7.93 -11.23
C SER A 136 -14.60 -6.97 -10.62
N GLY A 137 -15.01 -5.74 -10.28
CA GLY A 137 -14.11 -4.76 -9.65
C GLY A 137 -13.43 -5.28 -8.37
N GLY A 138 -14.18 -6.00 -7.53
CA GLY A 138 -13.64 -6.65 -6.32
C GLY A 138 -12.64 -7.76 -6.63
N GLN A 139 -12.94 -8.61 -7.61
CA GLN A 139 -12.02 -9.67 -8.04
C GLN A 139 -10.74 -9.10 -8.68
N GLN A 140 -10.85 -7.97 -9.39
CA GLN A 140 -9.67 -7.25 -9.90
C GLN A 140 -8.82 -6.69 -8.77
N GLN A 141 -9.44 -6.18 -7.69
CA GLN A 141 -8.71 -5.72 -6.50
C GLN A 141 -8.00 -6.87 -5.80
N MET A 142 -8.70 -8.02 -5.62
CA MET A 142 -8.09 -9.22 -5.06
C MET A 142 -6.90 -9.70 -5.91
N LEU A 143 -7.03 -9.66 -7.25
CA LEU A 143 -5.94 -10.00 -8.17
C LEU A 143 -4.76 -9.04 -8.05
N ALA A 144 -5.01 -7.73 -7.89
CA ALA A 144 -3.95 -6.74 -7.69
C ALA A 144 -3.16 -7.00 -6.40
N ILE A 145 -3.86 -7.31 -5.30
CA ILE A 145 -3.22 -7.69 -4.02
C ILE A 145 -2.47 -9.03 -4.19
N ALA A 146 -3.10 -10.05 -4.77
CA ALA A 146 -2.50 -11.35 -5.00
C ALA A 146 -1.19 -11.26 -5.80
N ARG A 147 -1.14 -10.39 -6.81
CA ARG A 147 0.10 -10.13 -7.59
C ARG A 147 1.23 -9.59 -6.72
N ALA A 148 0.92 -8.69 -5.79
CA ALA A 148 1.93 -8.17 -4.88
C ALA A 148 2.44 -9.21 -3.88
N LEU A 149 1.72 -10.34 -3.72
CA LEU A 149 2.08 -11.44 -2.83
C LEU A 149 2.87 -12.56 -3.50
N VAL A 150 2.91 -12.59 -4.82
CA VAL A 150 3.67 -13.62 -5.56
C VAL A 150 5.15 -13.58 -5.17
N PRO A 151 5.85 -12.43 -5.20
CA PRO A 151 7.16 -12.36 -4.60
C PRO A 151 7.04 -12.24 -3.08
N GLU A 152 8.00 -12.80 -2.37
CA GLU A 152 8.11 -12.58 -0.94
C GLU A 152 8.53 -11.14 -0.65
N ASN A 153 7.70 -10.40 0.10
CA ASN A 153 7.93 -9.00 0.45
C ASN A 153 8.06 -8.84 1.96
N VAL A 154 8.95 -7.94 2.36
CA VAL A 154 9.11 -7.48 3.75
C VAL A 154 8.12 -6.36 4.05
N LEU A 155 7.89 -5.48 3.06
CA LEU A 155 6.99 -4.35 3.16
C LEU A 155 6.01 -4.35 1.96
N LEU A 156 4.73 -4.17 2.25
CA LEU A 156 3.68 -3.95 1.26
C LEU A 156 3.16 -2.53 1.35
N LEU A 157 3.23 -1.81 0.25
CA LEU A 157 2.62 -0.50 0.06
C LEU A 157 1.28 -0.71 -0.64
N ILE A 158 0.17 -0.34 0.01
CA ILE A 158 -1.19 -0.53 -0.51
C ILE A 158 -1.87 0.82 -0.62
N ASP A 159 -2.26 1.21 -1.84
CA ASP A 159 -2.76 2.54 -2.17
C ASP A 159 -4.28 2.49 -2.40
N GLU A 160 -5.05 3.06 -1.47
CA GLU A 160 -6.51 3.22 -1.49
C GLU A 160 -7.29 1.95 -1.94
N PRO A 161 -7.07 0.80 -1.29
CA PRO A 161 -7.63 -0.47 -1.74
C PRO A 161 -9.16 -0.54 -1.63
N SER A 162 -9.81 0.37 -0.89
CA SER A 162 -11.27 0.43 -0.75
C SER A 162 -11.97 1.23 -1.84
N GLU A 163 -11.23 1.99 -2.67
CA GLU A 163 -11.83 2.93 -3.60
C GLU A 163 -12.71 2.26 -4.66
N GLY A 164 -13.94 2.77 -4.81
CA GLY A 164 -14.90 2.28 -5.80
C GLY A 164 -15.38 0.84 -5.59
N LEU A 165 -15.27 0.32 -4.37
CA LEU A 165 -15.74 -1.02 -4.00
C LEU A 165 -17.05 -0.98 -3.22
N ALA A 166 -17.87 -2.01 -3.39
CA ALA A 166 -19.04 -2.23 -2.56
C ALA A 166 -18.64 -2.63 -1.12
N PRO A 167 -19.45 -2.28 -0.09
CA PRO A 167 -19.10 -2.55 1.32
C PRO A 167 -18.68 -4.00 1.61
N VAL A 168 -19.40 -4.99 1.06
CA VAL A 168 -19.07 -6.41 1.23
C VAL A 168 -17.68 -6.77 0.68
N ILE A 169 -17.22 -6.09 -0.36
CA ILE A 169 -15.89 -6.31 -0.94
C ILE A 169 -14.83 -5.62 -0.08
N ILE A 170 -15.13 -4.45 0.49
CA ILE A 170 -14.23 -3.77 1.43
C ILE A 170 -13.93 -4.69 2.62
N GLU A 171 -14.94 -5.36 3.18
CA GLU A 171 -14.73 -6.33 4.26
C GLU A 171 -13.80 -7.48 3.87
N GLN A 172 -13.93 -8.00 2.65
CA GLN A 172 -13.03 -9.04 2.13
C GLN A 172 -11.59 -8.53 1.96
N VAL A 173 -11.42 -7.29 1.46
CA VAL A 173 -10.11 -6.65 1.34
C VAL A 173 -9.49 -6.42 2.71
N MET A 174 -10.28 -5.96 3.69
CA MET A 174 -9.84 -5.77 5.07
C MET A 174 -9.34 -7.07 5.69
N GLU A 175 -10.09 -8.15 5.52
CA GLU A 175 -9.69 -9.47 6.03
C GLU A 175 -8.38 -9.94 5.37
N ALA A 176 -8.27 -9.74 4.06
CA ALA A 176 -7.03 -10.03 3.35
C ALA A 176 -5.84 -9.23 3.90
N VAL A 177 -5.98 -7.91 4.09
CA VAL A 177 -4.91 -7.06 4.64
C VAL A 177 -4.56 -7.48 6.07
N ARG A 178 -5.55 -7.86 6.89
CA ARG A 178 -5.32 -8.36 8.26
C ARG A 178 -4.52 -9.67 8.26
N GLN A 179 -4.85 -10.61 7.38
CA GLN A 179 -4.09 -11.86 7.27
C GLN A 179 -2.68 -11.62 6.72
N LEU A 180 -2.49 -10.65 5.82
CA LEU A 180 -1.20 -10.27 5.27
C LEU A 180 -0.25 -9.70 6.32
N SER A 181 -0.77 -8.95 7.28
CA SER A 181 0.07 -8.34 8.32
C SER A 181 0.78 -9.35 9.23
N ALA A 182 0.31 -10.60 9.26
CA ALA A 182 1.02 -11.68 9.93
C ALA A 182 2.29 -12.14 9.19
N HIS A 183 2.47 -11.72 7.93
CA HIS A 183 3.54 -12.18 7.04
C HIS A 183 4.43 -11.07 6.47
N ALA A 184 3.95 -9.81 6.51
CA ALA A 184 4.67 -8.65 6.00
C ALA A 184 4.22 -7.39 6.73
N THR A 185 5.12 -6.43 6.87
CA THR A 185 4.78 -5.07 7.31
C THR A 185 3.94 -4.37 6.24
N VAL A 186 2.96 -3.55 6.64
CA VAL A 186 2.06 -2.88 5.70
C VAL A 186 2.07 -1.36 5.92
N LEU A 187 2.27 -0.61 4.84
CA LEU A 187 1.93 0.81 4.77
C LEU A 187 0.67 0.94 3.94
N LEU A 188 -0.45 1.22 4.62
CA LEU A 188 -1.78 1.35 4.04
C LEU A 188 -2.11 2.82 3.81
N VAL A 189 -2.27 3.22 2.56
CA VAL A 189 -2.81 4.54 2.22
C VAL A 189 -4.31 4.45 2.12
N GLU A 190 -5.03 5.31 2.85
CA GLU A 190 -6.48 5.34 2.86
C GLU A 190 -7.03 6.75 3.09
N GLN A 191 -8.17 7.01 2.45
CA GLN A 191 -9.04 8.11 2.81
C GLN A 191 -10.17 7.64 3.73
N ASN A 192 -10.59 6.38 3.61
CA ASN A 192 -11.63 5.78 4.43
C ASN A 192 -11.10 5.53 5.85
N PHE A 193 -11.37 6.50 6.75
CA PHE A 193 -10.94 6.42 8.15
C PHE A 193 -11.49 5.19 8.86
N LEU A 194 -12.75 4.81 8.59
CA LEU A 194 -13.36 3.66 9.24
C LEU A 194 -12.61 2.36 8.91
N MET A 195 -12.22 2.16 7.65
CA MET A 195 -11.41 1.02 7.26
C MET A 195 -10.02 1.07 7.92
N ALA A 196 -9.35 2.22 7.84
CA ALA A 196 -8.01 2.36 8.41
C ALA A 196 -7.98 2.13 9.93
N SER A 197 -9.00 2.64 10.66
CA SER A 197 -9.10 2.51 12.11
C SER A 197 -9.29 1.07 12.60
N GLN A 198 -9.86 0.21 11.75
CA GLN A 198 -10.06 -1.21 12.07
C GLN A 198 -8.84 -2.10 11.73
N LEU A 199 -7.90 -1.59 10.96
CA LEU A 199 -6.74 -2.35 10.47
C LEU A 199 -5.42 -1.89 11.07
N ALA A 200 -5.22 -0.57 11.17
CA ALA A 200 -3.90 -0.03 11.45
C ALA A 200 -3.61 0.10 12.95
N ASP A 201 -2.37 -0.18 13.32
CA ASP A 201 -1.84 0.03 14.67
C ASP A 201 -1.43 1.49 14.89
N ARG A 202 -0.92 2.12 13.83
CA ARG A 202 -0.37 3.48 13.84
C ARG A 202 -0.90 4.28 12.66
N TYR A 203 -0.77 5.60 12.77
CA TYR A 203 -1.15 6.48 11.67
C TYR A 203 -0.16 7.63 11.47
N THR A 204 -0.11 8.14 10.28
CA THR A 204 0.41 9.46 9.92
C THR A 204 -0.62 10.17 9.06
N ILE A 205 -0.98 11.41 9.44
CA ILE A 205 -1.88 12.25 8.63
C ILE A 205 -1.04 13.19 7.79
N ILE A 206 -1.37 13.24 6.48
CA ILE A 206 -0.81 14.21 5.55
C ILE A 206 -1.89 15.23 5.15
N GLU A 207 -1.50 16.51 5.19
CA GLU A 207 -2.28 17.62 4.66
C GLU A 207 -1.38 18.53 3.84
N ALA A 208 -1.80 18.91 2.62
CA ALA A 208 -1.06 19.79 1.73
C ALA A 208 0.44 19.45 1.60
N GLY A 209 0.75 18.17 1.43
CA GLY A 209 2.12 17.70 1.22
C GLY A 209 3.00 17.64 2.48
N LYS A 210 2.43 17.78 3.69
CA LYS A 210 3.16 17.77 4.97
C LYS A 210 2.58 16.74 5.92
N SER A 211 3.43 16.09 6.70
CA SER A 211 2.97 15.30 7.84
C SER A 211 2.55 16.23 8.97
N VAL A 212 1.26 16.17 9.38
CA VAL A 212 0.69 17.08 10.38
C VAL A 212 0.45 16.42 11.73
N LYS A 213 0.26 15.11 11.75
CA LYS A 213 0.07 14.35 12.99
C LYS A 213 0.45 12.88 12.79
N THR A 214 1.06 12.29 13.81
CA THR A 214 1.40 10.85 13.84
C THR A 214 1.12 10.29 15.24
N GLY A 215 0.82 9.00 15.33
CA GLY A 215 0.56 8.36 16.62
C GLY A 215 0.03 6.94 16.53
N MET A 216 -0.48 6.43 17.65
CA MET A 216 -1.18 5.16 17.73
C MET A 216 -2.61 5.33 17.25
N MET A 217 -3.12 4.41 16.44
CA MET A 217 -4.47 4.47 15.89
C MET A 217 -5.55 4.52 17.00
N ALA A 218 -5.36 3.79 18.08
CA ALA A 218 -6.28 3.81 19.21
C ALA A 218 -6.50 5.23 19.77
N ALA A 219 -5.44 6.06 19.83
CA ALA A 219 -5.57 7.44 20.30
C ALA A 219 -6.26 8.35 19.25
N LEU A 220 -6.16 8.05 17.97
CA LEU A 220 -6.84 8.81 16.91
C LEU A 220 -8.35 8.54 16.91
N VAL A 221 -8.77 7.29 17.15
CA VAL A 221 -10.20 6.92 17.18
C VAL A 221 -10.98 7.76 18.20
N ASP A 222 -10.36 8.14 19.31
CA ASP A 222 -10.96 8.96 20.37
C ASP A 222 -10.81 10.48 20.11
N ASP A 223 -10.09 10.90 19.07
CA ASP A 223 -9.79 12.30 18.75
C ASP A 223 -10.70 12.84 17.64
N GLU A 224 -11.96 13.07 17.96
CA GLU A 224 -12.98 13.57 17.02
C GLU A 224 -12.58 14.90 16.36
N GLU A 225 -11.86 15.79 17.09
CA GLU A 225 -11.42 17.06 16.54
C GLU A 225 -10.43 16.87 15.37
N THR A 226 -9.44 16.02 15.57
CA THR A 226 -8.46 15.66 14.54
C THR A 226 -9.13 14.98 13.34
N ILE A 227 -10.02 14.01 13.59
CA ILE A 227 -10.74 13.29 12.54
C ILE A 227 -11.55 14.26 11.68
N ARG A 228 -12.37 15.12 12.31
CA ARG A 228 -13.18 16.11 11.60
C ARG A 228 -12.33 17.09 10.83
N ARG A 229 -11.25 17.61 11.42
CA ARG A 229 -10.38 18.62 10.82
C ARG A 229 -9.65 18.09 9.57
N TYR A 230 -9.00 16.94 9.67
CA TYR A 230 -8.06 16.46 8.65
C TYR A 230 -8.64 15.39 7.72
N LEU A 231 -9.61 14.59 8.18
CA LEU A 231 -10.13 13.46 7.43
C LEU A 231 -11.55 13.72 6.92
N GLY A 232 -12.26 14.70 7.48
CA GLY A 232 -13.62 15.06 7.05
C GLY A 232 -14.66 13.99 7.37
N ALA A 233 -14.31 13.00 8.20
CA ALA A 233 -15.25 12.02 8.71
C ALA A 233 -15.96 12.64 9.93
N ALA A 234 -17.30 12.62 9.92
CA ALA A 234 -18.16 12.99 11.03
C ALA A 234 -18.86 11.72 11.54
#